data_839537c1036edd5150d044c770b61df1
#
_entry.id   839537c1036edd5150d044c770b61df1
#
_cell.length_a   1.000
_cell.length_b   1.000
_cell.length_c   1.000
_cell.angle_alpha   90.00
_cell.angle_beta   90.00
_cell.angle_gamma   90.00
#
_symmetry.space_group_name_H-M   'P 1'
#
loop_
_entity.id
_entity.type
_entity.pdbx_description
1 polymer ?
#
loop_
_entity_poly.entity_id
_entity_poly.type
_entity_poly.pdbx_seq_one_letter_code
_entity_poly.pdbx_strand_id
1 'polypeptide(L)'
;MKRLVLFDIDETMISSDGAGRRAIGKALAKRFGGDIDTIKVSMSGKTDPQILTEILRTCNMDDAEIESSIDEILEIYLTLLQAEIDRSSSYIIHNGIPELLDLLHAEEAFCLGLLTGNIEKGARMKLNRFDLNRFFPIGAYGCDSANRMDLPKIARDRGSLHFNFDFEPQEVTIIGDSIYDVLCAKGYGAKSIAVNTGSTARELLEEQGPDYLFEDLGDIEAVVEAILS
;
A
#
# COMPACT_ATOMS: atom_id res chain seq x y z
N MET A 1 -11.20 22.36 -8.98
CA MET A 1 -10.28 21.43 -9.67
C MET A 1 -10.33 20.15 -8.88
N LYS A 2 -10.50 18.97 -9.51
CA LYS A 2 -10.52 17.68 -8.79
C LYS A 2 -9.08 17.23 -8.51
N ARG A 3 -8.89 16.52 -7.39
CA ARG A 3 -7.63 15.89 -7.00
C ARG A 3 -7.85 14.39 -6.78
N LEU A 4 -7.01 13.56 -7.38
CA LEU A 4 -6.98 12.13 -7.09
C LEU A 4 -5.98 11.86 -5.96
N VAL A 5 -6.48 11.41 -4.82
CA VAL A 5 -5.66 11.12 -3.64
C VAL A 5 -5.56 9.61 -3.47
N LEU A 6 -4.36 9.08 -3.62
CA LEU A 6 -4.04 7.66 -3.57
C LEU A 6 -3.31 7.34 -2.26
N PHE A 7 -3.87 6.44 -1.47
CA PHE A 7 -3.32 6.03 -0.19
C PHE A 7 -2.67 4.65 -0.29
N ASP A 8 -1.47 4.50 0.26
CA ASP A 8 -0.98 3.19 0.68
C ASP A 8 -1.70 2.73 1.96
N ILE A 9 -1.53 1.48 2.35
CA ILE A 9 -2.29 0.83 3.43
C ILE A 9 -1.42 0.60 4.66
N ASP A 10 -0.46 -0.34 4.55
CA ASP A 10 0.34 -0.79 5.68
C ASP A 10 1.28 0.31 6.14
N GLU A 11 1.28 0.59 7.43
CA GLU A 11 2.06 1.64 8.09
C GLU A 11 1.75 3.08 7.60
N THR A 12 0.81 3.23 6.66
CA THR A 12 0.29 4.54 6.23
C THR A 12 -1.07 4.83 6.85
N MET A 13 -2.07 3.98 6.60
CA MET A 13 -3.40 4.13 7.20
C MET A 13 -3.59 3.25 8.43
N ILE A 14 -2.99 2.07 8.43
CA ILE A 14 -3.10 1.08 9.51
C ILE A 14 -1.76 0.42 9.78
N SER A 15 -1.55 0.00 11.04
CA SER A 15 -0.52 -1.01 11.33
C SER A 15 -1.19 -2.34 11.60
N SER A 16 -0.80 -3.35 10.80
CA SER A 16 -1.35 -4.70 10.88
C SER A 16 -0.60 -5.60 11.87
N ASP A 17 0.31 -5.04 12.68
CA ASP A 17 1.15 -5.79 13.62
C ASP A 17 1.85 -6.98 12.93
N GLY A 18 2.29 -6.81 11.69
CA GLY A 18 2.97 -7.84 10.91
C GLY A 18 2.09 -9.03 10.48
N ALA A 19 0.76 -8.92 10.52
CA ALA A 19 -0.17 -9.98 10.12
C ALA A 19 0.12 -10.49 8.69
N GLY A 20 0.37 -9.58 7.75
CA GLY A 20 0.74 -9.93 6.37
C GLY A 20 2.01 -10.78 6.30
N ARG A 21 3.07 -10.36 6.99
CA ARG A 21 4.34 -11.11 7.05
C ARG A 21 4.16 -12.51 7.63
N ARG A 22 3.41 -12.63 8.73
CA ARG A 22 3.14 -13.94 9.34
C ARG A 22 2.31 -14.84 8.42
N ALA A 23 1.32 -14.28 7.74
CA ALA A 23 0.50 -15.03 6.80
C ALA A 23 1.31 -15.52 5.58
N ILE A 24 2.21 -14.69 5.02
CA ILE A 24 3.14 -15.08 3.95
C ILE A 24 4.06 -16.22 4.43
N GLY A 25 4.69 -16.09 5.60
CA GLY A 25 5.56 -17.14 6.15
C GLY A 25 4.83 -18.47 6.31
N LYS A 26 3.60 -18.45 6.84
CA LYS A 26 2.77 -19.65 6.96
C LYS A 26 2.33 -20.23 5.61
N ALA A 27 2.05 -19.36 4.62
CA ALA A 27 1.71 -19.81 3.27
C ALA A 27 2.87 -20.56 2.61
N LEU A 28 4.08 -20.01 2.73
CA LEU A 28 5.30 -20.63 2.24
C LEU A 28 5.60 -21.96 2.96
N ALA A 29 5.48 -22.00 4.29
CA ALA A 29 5.66 -23.20 5.07
C ALA A 29 4.65 -24.29 4.66
N LYS A 30 3.40 -23.91 4.40
CA LYS A 30 2.35 -24.85 3.95
C LYS A 30 2.61 -25.37 2.54
N ARG A 31 3.15 -24.52 1.64
CA ARG A 31 3.40 -24.89 0.24
C ARG A 31 4.63 -25.77 0.06
N PHE A 32 5.72 -25.47 0.77
CA PHE A 32 7.03 -26.10 0.54
C PHE A 32 7.45 -27.05 1.68
N GLY A 33 6.79 -26.99 2.82
CA GLY A 33 7.18 -27.74 4.02
C GLY A 33 8.40 -27.09 4.72
N GLY A 34 8.31 -26.89 6.03
CA GLY A 34 9.37 -26.26 6.83
C GLY A 34 9.27 -24.72 6.89
N ASP A 35 10.07 -24.15 7.79
CA ASP A 35 10.11 -22.70 8.00
C ASP A 35 11.00 -22.03 6.95
N ILE A 36 10.41 -21.15 6.15
CA ILE A 36 11.13 -20.28 5.25
C ILE A 36 11.36 -18.94 5.96
N ASP A 37 12.63 -18.53 6.03
CA ASP A 37 13.01 -17.28 6.71
C ASP A 37 12.58 -16.06 5.88
N THR A 38 11.43 -15.48 6.26
CA THR A 38 10.89 -14.27 5.65
C THR A 38 11.51 -12.99 6.21
N ILE A 39 12.31 -13.09 7.29
CA ILE A 39 12.88 -11.92 7.98
C ILE A 39 13.96 -11.26 7.13
N LYS A 40 14.68 -12.03 6.33
CA LYS A 40 15.76 -11.53 5.47
C LYS A 40 15.32 -10.61 4.34
N VAL A 41 14.03 -10.60 4.01
CA VAL A 41 13.49 -9.78 2.92
C VAL A 41 12.71 -8.61 3.50
N SER A 42 13.11 -7.39 3.13
CA SER A 42 12.32 -6.20 3.42
C SER A 42 11.02 -6.25 2.63
N MET A 43 9.88 -6.01 3.28
CA MET A 43 8.57 -5.97 2.65
C MET A 43 8.05 -4.54 2.43
N SER A 44 8.65 -3.55 3.14
CA SER A 44 8.20 -2.15 3.05
C SER A 44 8.21 -1.64 1.61
N GLY A 45 7.08 -1.12 1.17
CA GLY A 45 6.89 -0.49 -0.12
C GLY A 45 6.93 -1.43 -1.34
N LYS A 46 7.07 -2.74 -1.15
CA LYS A 46 7.09 -3.73 -2.24
C LYS A 46 5.70 -4.34 -2.46
N THR A 47 5.51 -4.92 -3.66
CA THR A 47 4.30 -5.67 -3.96
C THR A 47 4.37 -7.10 -3.41
N ASP A 48 3.22 -7.70 -3.06
CA ASP A 48 3.17 -9.09 -2.57
C ASP A 48 3.86 -10.08 -3.54
N PRO A 49 3.64 -10.02 -4.87
CA PRO A 49 4.38 -10.85 -5.83
C PRO A 49 5.89 -10.60 -5.82
N GLN A 50 6.34 -9.35 -5.72
CA GLN A 50 7.76 -9.03 -5.62
C GLN A 50 8.38 -9.60 -4.35
N ILE A 51 7.71 -9.48 -3.21
CA ILE A 51 8.14 -10.02 -1.92
C ILE A 51 8.32 -11.54 -2.02
N LEU A 52 7.32 -12.24 -2.56
CA LEU A 52 7.38 -13.69 -2.75
C LEU A 52 8.54 -14.07 -3.68
N THR A 53 8.71 -13.38 -4.79
CA THR A 53 9.82 -13.60 -5.72
C THR A 53 11.18 -13.49 -5.02
N GLU A 54 11.38 -12.42 -4.25
CA GLU A 54 12.63 -12.21 -3.52
C GLU A 54 12.88 -13.29 -2.46
N ILE A 55 11.84 -13.70 -1.71
CA ILE A 55 11.96 -14.77 -0.69
C ILE A 55 12.34 -16.09 -1.39
N LEU A 56 11.64 -16.48 -2.45
CA LEU A 56 11.87 -17.75 -3.13
C LEU A 56 13.25 -17.81 -3.81
N ARG A 57 13.74 -16.67 -4.31
CA ARG A 57 15.13 -16.57 -4.80
C ARG A 57 16.16 -16.83 -3.69
N THR A 58 15.89 -16.43 -2.43
CA THR A 58 16.79 -16.79 -1.30
C THR A 58 16.82 -18.29 -1.03
N CYS A 59 15.80 -19.04 -1.49
CA CYS A 59 15.72 -20.50 -1.41
C CYS A 59 16.36 -21.20 -2.63
N ASN A 60 17.05 -20.47 -3.52
CA ASN A 60 17.67 -20.95 -4.77
C ASN A 60 16.67 -21.57 -5.76
N MET A 61 15.40 -21.14 -5.74
CA MET A 61 14.42 -21.51 -6.76
C MET A 61 14.69 -20.73 -8.06
N ASP A 62 14.50 -21.36 -9.20
CA ASP A 62 14.61 -20.69 -10.48
C ASP A 62 13.36 -19.83 -10.81
N ASP A 63 13.51 -18.91 -11.76
CA ASP A 63 12.43 -17.94 -12.06
C ASP A 63 11.18 -18.61 -12.61
N ALA A 64 11.26 -19.75 -13.32
CA ALA A 64 10.10 -20.48 -13.84
C ALA A 64 9.33 -21.19 -12.72
N GLU A 65 10.03 -21.79 -11.75
CA GLU A 65 9.44 -22.37 -10.55
C GLU A 65 8.76 -21.31 -9.70
N ILE A 66 9.40 -20.14 -9.54
CA ILE A 66 8.85 -18.99 -8.80
C ILE A 66 7.56 -18.53 -9.46
N GLU A 67 7.59 -18.21 -10.77
CA GLU A 67 6.43 -17.71 -11.50
C GLU A 67 5.23 -18.67 -11.41
N SER A 68 5.48 -19.99 -11.55
CA SER A 68 4.42 -20.99 -11.45
C SER A 68 3.85 -21.19 -10.04
N SER A 69 4.53 -20.70 -8.99
CA SER A 69 4.15 -20.92 -7.59
C SER A 69 3.45 -19.72 -6.96
N ILE A 70 3.65 -18.50 -7.48
CA ILE A 70 3.18 -17.27 -6.85
C ILE A 70 1.66 -17.27 -6.61
N ASP A 71 0.87 -17.63 -7.61
CA ASP A 71 -0.59 -17.59 -7.50
C ASP A 71 -1.10 -18.56 -6.42
N GLU A 72 -0.57 -19.79 -6.38
CA GLU A 72 -0.93 -20.76 -5.35
C GLU A 72 -0.56 -20.28 -3.93
N ILE A 73 0.63 -19.66 -3.79
CA ILE A 73 1.06 -19.12 -2.49
C ILE A 73 0.16 -17.97 -2.07
N LEU A 74 -0.22 -17.08 -2.99
CA LEU A 74 -1.13 -15.95 -2.72
C LEU A 74 -2.54 -16.44 -2.33
N GLU A 75 -3.04 -17.50 -2.95
CA GLU A 75 -4.30 -18.10 -2.54
C GLU A 75 -4.23 -18.67 -1.11
N ILE A 76 -3.14 -19.39 -0.79
CA ILE A 76 -2.90 -19.88 0.57
C ILE A 76 -2.79 -18.73 1.56
N TYR A 77 -2.02 -17.69 1.20
CA TYR A 77 -1.86 -16.47 1.99
C TYR A 77 -3.21 -15.85 2.37
N LEU A 78 -4.12 -15.68 1.42
CA LEU A 78 -5.44 -15.12 1.67
C LEU A 78 -6.26 -15.97 2.67
N THR A 79 -6.15 -17.30 2.62
CA THR A 79 -6.85 -18.17 3.59
C THR A 79 -6.33 -18.01 5.02
N LEU A 80 -5.08 -17.59 5.18
CA LEU A 80 -4.41 -17.45 6.46
C LEU A 80 -4.46 -16.01 7.01
N LEU A 81 -4.54 -15.02 6.11
CA LEU A 81 -4.45 -13.60 6.47
C LEU A 81 -5.53 -13.17 7.47
N GLN A 82 -6.78 -13.59 7.28
CA GLN A 82 -7.87 -13.24 8.18
C GLN A 82 -7.58 -13.68 9.62
N ALA A 83 -7.13 -14.90 9.81
CA ALA A 83 -6.79 -15.42 11.13
C ALA A 83 -5.62 -14.66 11.78
N GLU A 84 -4.65 -14.16 10.99
CA GLU A 84 -3.55 -13.36 11.50
C GLU A 84 -4.03 -11.94 11.86
N ILE A 85 -4.94 -11.35 11.10
CA ILE A 85 -5.59 -10.07 11.42
C ILE A 85 -6.39 -10.20 12.74
N ASP A 86 -7.19 -11.25 12.88
CA ASP A 86 -8.06 -11.44 14.04
C ASP A 86 -7.26 -11.70 15.33
N ARG A 87 -6.09 -12.33 15.23
CA ARG A 87 -5.20 -12.61 16.35
C ARG A 87 -4.38 -11.41 16.79
N SER A 88 -4.23 -10.40 15.96
CA SER A 88 -3.41 -9.23 16.27
C SER A 88 -4.02 -8.42 17.40
N SER A 89 -3.26 -8.23 18.47
CA SER A 89 -3.64 -7.37 19.60
C SER A 89 -3.24 -5.91 19.40
N SER A 90 -2.35 -5.65 18.45
CA SER A 90 -1.78 -4.31 18.16
C SER A 90 -2.16 -3.83 16.75
N TYR A 91 -3.30 -4.29 16.24
CA TYR A 91 -3.84 -3.82 14.97
C TYR A 91 -4.50 -2.46 15.18
N ILE A 92 -3.90 -1.41 14.64
CA ILE A 92 -4.35 -0.02 14.87
C ILE A 92 -4.63 0.70 13.57
N ILE A 93 -5.45 1.75 13.65
CA ILE A 93 -5.57 2.80 12.65
C ILE A 93 -4.67 3.96 13.08
N HIS A 94 -3.92 4.54 12.13
CA HIS A 94 -3.04 5.65 12.42
C HIS A 94 -3.78 6.95 12.69
N ASN A 95 -3.11 7.84 13.43
CA ASN A 95 -3.67 9.13 13.83
C ASN A 95 -4.06 9.98 12.62
N GLY A 96 -5.24 10.60 12.68
CA GLY A 96 -5.79 11.49 11.66
C GLY A 96 -6.48 10.78 10.49
N ILE A 97 -6.33 9.46 10.32
CA ILE A 97 -6.92 8.73 9.18
C ILE A 97 -8.45 8.82 9.16
N PRO A 98 -9.19 8.53 10.25
CA PRO A 98 -10.66 8.61 10.19
C PRO A 98 -11.15 9.99 9.81
N GLU A 99 -10.63 11.02 10.47
CA GLU A 99 -11.02 12.42 10.28
C GLU A 99 -10.67 12.92 8.88
N LEU A 100 -9.46 12.61 8.39
CA LEU A 100 -9.02 12.99 7.05
C LEU A 100 -9.88 12.33 5.97
N LEU A 101 -10.14 11.03 6.09
CA LEU A 101 -10.94 10.31 5.10
C LEU A 101 -12.39 10.79 5.08
N ASP A 102 -12.99 11.03 6.25
CA ASP A 102 -14.35 11.58 6.32
C ASP A 102 -14.43 12.98 5.68
N LEU A 103 -13.44 13.86 5.94
CA LEU A 103 -13.37 15.18 5.33
C LEU A 103 -13.20 15.10 3.80
N LEU A 104 -12.19 14.34 3.33
CA LEU A 104 -11.92 14.23 1.90
C LEU A 104 -13.09 13.58 1.14
N HIS A 105 -13.78 12.62 1.78
CA HIS A 105 -14.93 11.94 1.16
C HIS A 105 -16.16 12.84 1.05
N ALA A 106 -16.32 13.80 1.97
CA ALA A 106 -17.44 14.74 1.97
C ALA A 106 -17.32 15.83 0.89
N GLU A 107 -16.12 16.06 0.36
CA GLU A 107 -15.83 17.13 -0.58
C GLU A 107 -15.70 16.62 -2.01
N GLU A 108 -16.52 17.08 -2.94
CA GLU A 108 -16.51 16.67 -4.37
C GLU A 108 -15.17 16.96 -5.09
N ALA A 109 -14.33 17.79 -4.49
CA ALA A 109 -13.01 18.13 -5.03
C ALA A 109 -12.02 16.96 -4.90
N PHE A 110 -12.24 16.02 -3.98
CA PHE A 110 -11.33 14.91 -3.74
C PHE A 110 -11.91 13.59 -4.25
N CYS A 111 -11.09 12.84 -4.95
CA CYS A 111 -11.36 11.53 -5.49
C CYS A 111 -10.40 10.54 -4.81
N LEU A 112 -10.92 9.59 -4.03
CA LEU A 112 -10.09 8.71 -3.21
C LEU A 112 -9.85 7.37 -3.90
N GLY A 113 -8.62 6.88 -3.79
CA GLY A 113 -8.22 5.57 -4.28
C GLY A 113 -7.10 4.96 -3.46
N LEU A 114 -6.80 3.69 -3.72
CA LEU A 114 -5.69 2.97 -3.13
C LEU A 114 -4.52 2.86 -4.11
N LEU A 115 -3.30 2.91 -3.58
CA LEU A 115 -2.08 2.54 -4.28
C LEU A 115 -1.23 1.69 -3.33
N THR A 116 -1.25 0.38 -3.50
CA THR A 116 -0.63 -0.51 -2.52
C THR A 116 0.04 -1.71 -3.16
N GLY A 117 1.12 -2.18 -2.51
CA GLY A 117 1.77 -3.44 -2.89
C GLY A 117 0.97 -4.70 -2.54
N ASN A 118 -0.06 -4.59 -1.72
CA ASN A 118 -0.95 -5.71 -1.41
C ASN A 118 -1.71 -6.16 -2.66
N ILE A 119 -1.99 -7.46 -2.78
CA ILE A 119 -3.01 -7.92 -3.73
C ILE A 119 -4.39 -7.44 -3.28
N GLU A 120 -5.30 -7.17 -4.22
CA GLU A 120 -6.58 -6.51 -3.92
C GLU A 120 -7.37 -7.17 -2.78
N LYS A 121 -7.55 -8.50 -2.83
CA LYS A 121 -8.28 -9.22 -1.77
C LYS A 121 -7.62 -9.03 -0.40
N GLY A 122 -6.28 -9.09 -0.32
CA GLY A 122 -5.54 -8.86 0.92
C GLY A 122 -5.69 -7.43 1.44
N ALA A 123 -5.60 -6.44 0.55
CA ALA A 123 -5.85 -5.03 0.86
C ALA A 123 -7.25 -4.83 1.47
N ARG A 124 -8.29 -5.36 0.80
CA ARG A 124 -9.68 -5.26 1.26
C ARG A 124 -9.90 -5.93 2.62
N MET A 125 -9.28 -7.10 2.85
CA MET A 125 -9.36 -7.79 4.15
C MET A 125 -8.74 -6.95 5.28
N LYS A 126 -7.59 -6.34 5.04
CA LYS A 126 -6.91 -5.48 6.02
C LYS A 126 -7.74 -4.26 6.38
N LEU A 127 -8.32 -3.57 5.40
CA LEU A 127 -9.11 -2.35 5.62
C LEU A 127 -10.48 -2.63 6.25
N ASN A 128 -11.00 -3.85 6.12
CA ASN A 128 -12.34 -4.20 6.60
C ASN A 128 -12.49 -4.08 8.12
N ARG A 129 -11.40 -4.27 8.88
CA ARG A 129 -11.43 -4.17 10.36
C ARG A 129 -11.91 -2.81 10.87
N PHE A 130 -11.63 -1.74 10.12
CA PHE A 130 -12.02 -0.37 10.44
C PHE A 130 -13.04 0.23 9.48
N ASP A 131 -13.69 -0.62 8.65
CA ASP A 131 -14.67 -0.19 7.64
C ASP A 131 -14.14 0.87 6.66
N LEU A 132 -12.83 0.85 6.38
CA LEU A 132 -12.21 1.85 5.50
C LEU A 132 -12.47 1.59 4.01
N ASN A 133 -12.90 0.39 3.64
CA ASN A 133 -13.19 0.04 2.23
C ASN A 133 -14.21 0.98 1.57
N ARG A 134 -15.12 1.57 2.36
CA ARG A 134 -16.19 2.46 1.87
C ARG A 134 -15.65 3.73 1.20
N PHE A 135 -14.43 4.15 1.53
CA PHE A 135 -13.83 5.37 1.00
C PHE A 135 -13.14 5.16 -0.36
N PHE A 136 -12.82 3.92 -0.73
CA PHE A 136 -11.93 3.62 -1.84
C PHE A 136 -12.62 2.81 -2.94
N PRO A 137 -13.33 3.49 -3.85
CA PRO A 137 -14.02 2.82 -4.97
C PRO A 137 -13.05 2.27 -6.02
N ILE A 138 -11.83 2.81 -6.08
CA ILE A 138 -10.79 2.37 -7.02
C ILE A 138 -9.47 2.10 -6.29
N GLY A 139 -8.56 1.42 -6.97
CA GLY A 139 -7.19 1.24 -6.50
C GLY A 139 -6.31 0.59 -7.56
N ALA A 140 -5.01 0.63 -7.32
CA ALA A 140 -4.01 -0.18 -8.00
C ALA A 140 -3.27 -1.02 -6.95
N TYR A 141 -3.04 -2.29 -7.27
CA TYR A 141 -2.66 -3.33 -6.34
C TYR A 141 -1.47 -4.13 -6.84
N GLY A 142 -0.79 -4.85 -5.96
CA GLY A 142 0.31 -5.73 -6.33
C GLY A 142 -0.05 -6.83 -7.33
N CYS A 143 -1.32 -7.21 -7.46
CA CYS A 143 -1.79 -8.13 -8.51
C CYS A 143 -1.95 -7.48 -9.89
N ASP A 144 -1.91 -6.15 -9.99
CA ASP A 144 -1.95 -5.45 -11.28
C ASP A 144 -0.57 -5.37 -11.93
N SER A 145 0.47 -5.20 -11.13
CA SER A 145 1.88 -5.29 -11.55
C SER A 145 2.77 -5.65 -10.35
N ALA A 146 3.74 -6.54 -10.58
CA ALA A 146 4.79 -6.79 -9.60
C ALA A 146 5.72 -5.58 -9.42
N ASN A 147 5.83 -4.73 -10.44
CA ASN A 147 6.59 -3.48 -10.36
C ASN A 147 5.70 -2.36 -9.83
N ARG A 148 5.96 -1.91 -8.59
CA ARG A 148 5.18 -0.83 -7.95
C ARG A 148 5.16 0.47 -8.76
N MET A 149 6.18 0.74 -9.57
CA MET A 149 6.27 1.96 -10.39
C MET A 149 5.18 2.05 -11.47
N ASP A 150 4.53 0.94 -11.81
CA ASP A 150 3.44 0.92 -12.80
C ASP A 150 2.08 1.29 -12.18
N LEU A 151 1.95 1.16 -10.84
CA LEU A 151 0.68 1.31 -10.13
C LEU A 151 0.08 2.72 -10.21
N PRO A 152 0.85 3.83 -10.18
CA PRO A 152 0.28 5.17 -10.27
C PRO A 152 -0.53 5.38 -11.55
N LYS A 153 -0.01 4.93 -12.68
CA LYS A 153 -0.72 5.02 -13.97
C LYS A 153 -2.01 4.21 -13.95
N ILE A 154 -1.97 2.99 -13.43
CA ILE A 154 -3.14 2.11 -13.34
C ILE A 154 -4.22 2.73 -12.44
N ALA A 155 -3.84 3.25 -11.26
CA ALA A 155 -4.76 3.91 -10.35
C ALA A 155 -5.40 5.15 -10.97
N ARG A 156 -4.58 5.98 -11.65
CA ARG A 156 -5.06 7.19 -12.34
C ARG A 156 -6.04 6.83 -13.46
N ASP A 157 -5.73 5.84 -14.30
CA ASP A 157 -6.61 5.44 -15.42
C ASP A 157 -7.97 4.91 -14.88
N ARG A 158 -7.95 4.12 -13.80
CA ARG A 158 -9.17 3.67 -13.11
C ARG A 158 -9.92 4.84 -12.46
N GLY A 159 -9.21 5.76 -11.85
CA GLY A 159 -9.78 6.98 -11.27
C GLY A 159 -10.44 7.84 -12.32
N SER A 160 -9.77 8.08 -13.44
CA SER A 160 -10.33 8.87 -14.56
C SER A 160 -11.63 8.28 -15.09
N LEU A 161 -11.68 6.96 -15.24
CA LEU A 161 -12.88 6.27 -15.68
C LEU A 161 -14.01 6.36 -14.64
N HIS A 162 -13.70 6.10 -13.36
CA HIS A 162 -14.71 6.03 -12.29
C HIS A 162 -15.32 7.40 -11.97
N PHE A 163 -14.46 8.44 -11.86
CA PHE A 163 -14.90 9.79 -11.50
C PHE A 163 -15.28 10.66 -12.70
N ASN A 164 -15.21 10.11 -13.91
CA ASN A 164 -15.47 10.80 -15.18
C ASN A 164 -14.71 12.14 -15.27
N PHE A 165 -13.41 12.08 -14.98
CA PHE A 165 -12.50 13.22 -14.98
C PHE A 165 -11.10 12.75 -15.39
N ASP A 166 -10.50 13.39 -16.40
CA ASP A 166 -9.16 13.01 -16.87
C ASP A 166 -8.11 13.70 -16.03
N PHE A 167 -7.55 12.95 -15.08
CA PHE A 167 -6.54 13.47 -14.16
C PHE A 167 -5.18 13.57 -14.85
N GLU A 168 -4.60 14.78 -14.82
CA GLU A 168 -3.20 14.96 -15.15
C GLU A 168 -2.30 14.47 -13.98
N PRO A 169 -1.03 14.07 -14.24
CA PRO A 169 -0.15 13.58 -13.17
C PRO A 169 -0.04 14.53 -11.96
N GLN A 170 -0.04 15.86 -12.19
CA GLN A 170 0.06 16.87 -11.14
C GLN A 170 -1.22 17.02 -10.31
N GLU A 171 -2.33 16.43 -10.76
CA GLU A 171 -3.60 16.37 -10.02
C GLU A 171 -3.71 15.11 -9.16
N VAL A 172 -2.68 14.24 -9.22
CA VAL A 172 -2.57 13.02 -8.42
C VAL A 172 -1.65 13.27 -7.23
N THR A 173 -2.09 12.87 -6.04
CA THR A 173 -1.28 12.85 -4.82
C THR A 173 -1.14 11.42 -4.34
N ILE A 174 0.07 10.98 -4.02
CA ILE A 174 0.35 9.66 -3.44
C ILE A 174 0.82 9.88 -2.00
N ILE A 175 0.16 9.19 -1.06
CA ILE A 175 0.44 9.27 0.37
C ILE A 175 0.91 7.89 0.85
N GLY A 176 2.11 7.82 1.44
CA GLY A 176 2.69 6.56 1.91
C GLY A 176 3.86 6.75 2.87
N ASP A 177 4.29 5.65 3.54
CA ASP A 177 5.34 5.63 4.57
C ASP A 177 6.70 5.16 4.07
N SER A 178 6.79 4.74 2.80
CA SER A 178 7.99 4.11 2.26
C SER A 178 8.69 4.98 1.22
N ILE A 179 10.00 4.71 1.03
CA ILE A 179 10.77 5.30 -0.10
C ILE A 179 10.10 5.01 -1.44
N TYR A 180 9.47 3.84 -1.59
CA TYR A 180 8.83 3.45 -2.85
C TYR A 180 7.58 4.28 -3.16
N ASP A 181 6.87 4.80 -2.16
CA ASP A 181 5.75 5.71 -2.37
C ASP A 181 6.22 7.04 -2.94
N VAL A 182 7.30 7.58 -2.37
CA VAL A 182 7.94 8.80 -2.88
C VAL A 182 8.46 8.60 -4.31
N LEU A 183 9.16 7.48 -4.56
CA LEU A 183 9.69 7.17 -5.89
C LEU A 183 8.58 6.95 -6.93
N CYS A 184 7.48 6.28 -6.54
CA CYS A 184 6.31 6.11 -7.41
C CYS A 184 5.70 7.45 -7.81
N ALA A 185 5.50 8.34 -6.83
CA ALA A 185 4.95 9.66 -7.09
C ALA A 185 5.84 10.44 -8.05
N LYS A 186 7.12 10.55 -7.75
CA LYS A 186 8.10 11.27 -8.57
C LYS A 186 8.24 10.70 -9.98
N GLY A 187 8.35 9.36 -10.09
CA GLY A 187 8.48 8.69 -11.38
C GLY A 187 7.28 8.88 -12.29
N TYR A 188 6.11 9.07 -11.69
CA TYR A 188 4.87 9.34 -12.43
C TYR A 188 4.63 10.83 -12.68
N GLY A 189 5.26 11.72 -11.93
CA GLY A 189 5.00 13.17 -11.96
C GLY A 189 3.84 13.60 -11.07
N ALA A 190 3.46 12.76 -10.11
CA ALA A 190 2.47 13.03 -9.08
C ALA A 190 3.12 13.71 -7.86
N LYS A 191 2.29 14.34 -7.03
CA LYS A 191 2.71 14.88 -5.74
C LYS A 191 2.93 13.74 -4.74
N SER A 192 4.00 13.83 -3.96
CA SER A 192 4.37 12.88 -2.92
C SER A 192 4.17 13.47 -1.52
N ILE A 193 3.37 12.81 -0.70
CA ILE A 193 3.24 13.09 0.73
C ILE A 193 3.74 11.86 1.48
N ALA A 194 4.90 12.00 2.12
CA ALA A 194 5.46 10.95 2.96
C ALA A 194 4.96 11.08 4.40
N VAL A 195 4.74 9.95 5.08
CA VAL A 195 4.41 9.90 6.50
C VAL A 195 5.43 9.04 7.25
N ASN A 196 5.83 9.49 8.44
CA ASN A 196 6.85 8.82 9.27
C ASN A 196 6.22 7.81 10.24
N THR A 197 5.17 7.14 9.81
CA THR A 197 4.44 6.17 10.64
C THR A 197 4.94 4.74 10.48
N GLY A 198 5.75 4.49 9.46
CA GLY A 198 6.29 3.18 9.14
C GLY A 198 7.67 2.89 9.73
N SER A 199 8.28 1.82 9.23
CA SER A 199 9.62 1.39 9.66
C SER A 199 10.77 2.09 8.91
N THR A 200 10.47 2.89 7.89
CA THR A 200 11.47 3.67 7.14
C THR A 200 11.94 4.83 8.01
N ALA A 201 13.25 4.94 8.25
CA ALA A 201 13.78 6.05 9.00
C ALA A 201 13.46 7.39 8.31
N ARG A 202 13.10 8.41 9.10
CA ARG A 202 12.73 9.74 8.61
C ARG A 202 13.76 10.32 7.64
N GLU A 203 15.03 10.18 7.99
CA GLU A 203 16.16 10.68 7.18
C GLU A 203 16.17 10.05 5.78
N LEU A 204 15.82 8.76 5.68
CA LEU A 204 15.75 8.06 4.38
C LEU A 204 14.56 8.54 3.54
N LEU A 205 13.45 8.93 4.16
CA LEU A 205 12.34 9.56 3.47
C LEU A 205 12.74 10.96 2.98
N GLU A 206 13.39 11.75 3.83
CA GLU A 206 13.90 13.10 3.48
C GLU A 206 14.90 13.07 2.32
N GLU A 207 15.80 12.08 2.28
CA GLU A 207 16.76 11.87 1.19
C GLU A 207 16.07 11.63 -0.16
N GLN A 208 14.86 11.06 -0.17
CA GLN A 208 14.09 10.92 -1.41
C GLN A 208 13.46 12.25 -1.86
N GLY A 209 13.44 13.27 -0.99
CA GLY A 209 12.88 14.59 -1.26
C GLY A 209 11.40 14.56 -1.60
N PRO A 210 10.52 14.04 -0.74
CA PRO A 210 9.08 14.13 -0.96
C PRO A 210 8.65 15.61 -1.00
N ASP A 211 7.51 15.91 -1.65
CA ASP A 211 6.99 17.27 -1.66
C ASP A 211 6.58 17.72 -0.25
N TYR A 212 6.06 16.77 0.55
CA TYR A 212 5.73 16.95 1.98
C TYR A 212 6.10 15.73 2.78
N LEU A 213 6.51 15.95 4.05
CA LEU A 213 6.81 14.89 5.01
C LEU A 213 6.18 15.25 6.36
N PHE A 214 5.24 14.42 6.81
CA PHE A 214 4.56 14.54 8.10
C PHE A 214 4.99 13.43 9.06
N GLU A 215 4.84 13.65 10.36
CA GLU A 215 4.99 12.57 11.36
C GLU A 215 3.85 11.55 11.26
N ASP A 216 2.63 12.07 11.13
CA ASP A 216 1.39 11.32 10.85
C ASP A 216 0.40 12.24 10.12
N LEU A 217 -0.83 11.79 9.91
CA LEU A 217 -1.86 12.57 9.22
C LEU A 217 -2.82 13.31 10.19
N GLY A 218 -2.41 13.54 11.44
CA GLY A 218 -3.23 14.17 12.47
C GLY A 218 -3.43 15.68 12.30
N ASP A 219 -2.52 16.37 11.62
CA ASP A 219 -2.71 17.76 11.23
C ASP A 219 -3.49 17.84 9.91
N ILE A 220 -4.81 17.64 10.02
CA ILE A 220 -5.72 17.53 8.87
C ILE A 220 -5.64 18.77 7.98
N GLU A 221 -5.56 19.97 8.57
CA GLU A 221 -5.52 21.23 7.81
C GLU A 221 -4.26 21.31 6.96
N ALA A 222 -3.09 21.04 7.55
CA ALA A 222 -1.82 21.02 6.83
C ALA A 222 -1.77 19.94 5.73
N VAL A 223 -2.35 18.74 5.97
CA VAL A 223 -2.42 17.67 4.97
C VAL A 223 -3.31 18.07 3.79
N VAL A 224 -4.48 18.67 4.06
CA VAL A 224 -5.38 19.14 3.00
C VAL A 224 -4.74 20.26 2.18
N GLU A 225 -4.06 21.21 2.83
CA GLU A 225 -3.29 22.25 2.13
C GLU A 225 -2.19 21.65 1.23
N ALA A 226 -1.48 20.64 1.74
CA ALA A 226 -0.47 19.92 0.97
C ALA A 226 -1.07 19.22 -0.26
N ILE A 227 -2.26 18.63 -0.16
CA ILE A 227 -2.95 17.98 -1.29
C ILE A 227 -3.35 19.04 -2.33
N LEU A 228 -3.81 20.20 -1.91
CA LEU A 228 -4.33 21.26 -2.79
C LEU A 228 -3.25 22.11 -3.46
N SER A 229 -2.08 22.25 -2.85
CA SER A 229 -0.94 23.00 -3.41
C SER A 229 -0.46 22.37 -4.72
#